data_553d83c942748841b5fd1c5b79dc06e3
#
_entry.id   553d83c942748841b5fd1c5b79dc06e3
#
_cell.length_a   1.000
_cell.length_b   1.000
_cell.length_c   1.000
_cell.angle_alpha   90.00
_cell.angle_beta   90.00
_cell.angle_gamma   90.00
#
_symmetry.space_group_name_H-M   'P 1'
#
loop_
_entity.id
_entity.type
_entity.pdbx_description
1 polymer ?
#
loop_
_entity_poly.entity_id
_entity_poly.type
_entity_poly.pdbx_seq_one_letter_code
_entity_poly.pdbx_strand_id
1 'polypeptide(L)'
;MKGLCGSGAQTYTFPMVDCGEFEASELTMTWIRTIPMAEADEKLRRAVEGQKALYPKEYGDPVHPDDAGGASIVGAHTLLPEALYHSFATFGALMSPELPLSRRQHEMITTMVSVTNRCQY
;
A
#
# COMPACT_ATOMS: atom_id res chain seq x y z
N MET A 1 -22.69 -2.15 -48.30
CA MET A 1 -22.93 -1.30 -47.11
C MET A 1 -21.76 -1.51 -46.19
N LYS A 2 -20.86 -0.49 -46.06
CA LYS A 2 -19.67 -0.54 -45.25
C LYS A 2 -19.96 0.23 -43.96
N GLY A 3 -19.94 -0.44 -42.81
CA GLY A 3 -20.02 0.16 -41.51
C GLY A 3 -18.60 0.27 -40.90
N LEU A 4 -18.06 1.47 -40.87
CA LEU A 4 -16.80 1.81 -40.19
C LEU A 4 -17.08 2.00 -38.70
N CYS A 5 -16.60 1.10 -37.90
CA CYS A 5 -16.51 1.28 -36.46
C CYS A 5 -15.15 1.94 -36.15
N GLY A 6 -15.18 3.25 -35.91
CA GLY A 6 -13.98 4.02 -35.50
C GLY A 6 -13.67 3.79 -34.03
N SER A 7 -12.62 3.00 -33.73
CA SER A 7 -12.04 2.90 -32.41
C SER A 7 -11.14 4.12 -32.14
N GLY A 8 -11.69 5.14 -31.51
CA GLY A 8 -10.89 6.27 -31.00
C GLY A 8 -10.07 5.85 -29.78
N ALA A 9 -8.89 5.32 -30.02
CA ALA A 9 -7.90 5.17 -28.97
C ALA A 9 -7.34 6.56 -28.65
N GLN A 10 -7.75 7.15 -27.52
CA GLN A 10 -7.10 8.34 -26.98
C GLN A 10 -5.72 7.93 -26.47
N THR A 11 -4.71 8.22 -27.25
CA THR A 11 -3.31 8.13 -26.80
C THR A 11 -3.03 9.30 -25.86
N TYR A 12 -3.00 9.02 -24.57
CA TYR A 12 -2.46 9.97 -23.58
C TYR A 12 -0.95 10.03 -23.74
N THR A 13 -0.46 11.08 -24.39
CA THR A 13 0.95 11.42 -24.37
C THR A 13 1.22 12.14 -23.04
N PHE A 14 1.86 11.43 -22.11
CA PHE A 14 2.46 12.09 -20.95
C PHE A 14 3.61 12.98 -21.45
N PRO A 15 3.71 14.25 -20.98
CA PRO A 15 4.88 15.06 -21.26
C PRO A 15 6.11 14.33 -20.68
N MET A 16 7.11 14.10 -21.53
CA MET A 16 8.43 13.64 -21.09
C MET A 16 8.97 14.70 -20.13
N VAL A 17 8.99 14.37 -18.85
CA VAL A 17 9.70 15.19 -17.85
C VAL A 17 11.19 14.99 -18.13
N ASP A 18 11.88 16.09 -18.38
CA ASP A 18 13.31 16.11 -18.61
C ASP A 18 14.00 15.42 -17.41
N CYS A 19 14.67 14.29 -17.66
CA CYS A 19 15.46 13.60 -16.66
C CYS A 19 16.75 14.37 -16.43
N GLY A 20 16.65 15.51 -15.71
CA GLY A 20 17.80 16.13 -15.09
C GLY A 20 18.52 15.13 -14.19
N GLU A 21 19.83 15.18 -14.17
CA GLU A 21 20.74 14.26 -13.49
C GLU A 21 20.21 13.82 -12.12
N PHE A 22 19.66 12.60 -12.09
CA PHE A 22 19.13 11.98 -10.89
C PHE A 22 20.32 11.40 -10.14
N GLU A 23 20.73 12.04 -9.05
CA GLU A 23 21.75 11.47 -8.18
C GLU A 23 21.28 10.10 -7.65
N ALA A 24 22.08 9.08 -7.89
CA ALA A 24 21.81 7.68 -7.56
C ALA A 24 21.68 7.38 -6.04
N SER A 25 21.64 8.39 -5.19
CA SER A 25 21.50 8.28 -3.74
C SER A 25 20.05 8.17 -3.25
N GLU A 26 19.07 8.37 -4.13
CA GLU A 26 17.63 8.23 -3.82
C GLU A 26 16.97 7.13 -4.65
N LEU A 27 17.48 5.93 -4.59
CA LEU A 27 16.72 4.75 -5.02
C LEU A 27 15.60 4.46 -4.01
N THR A 28 14.66 5.40 -3.86
CA THR A 28 13.35 5.06 -3.34
C THR A 28 12.65 4.24 -4.41
N MET A 29 12.49 2.95 -4.16
CA MET A 29 11.86 1.98 -5.07
C MET A 29 10.38 2.26 -5.30
N THR A 30 9.87 3.42 -4.93
CA THR A 30 8.46 3.79 -5.04
C THR A 30 8.22 4.80 -6.16
N TRP A 31 7.18 4.59 -6.93
CA TRP A 31 6.73 5.49 -7.99
C TRP A 31 6.12 6.80 -7.48
N ILE A 32 5.83 6.87 -6.21
CA ILE A 32 5.26 8.04 -5.54
C ILE A 32 6.17 8.47 -4.40
N ARG A 33 6.14 9.74 -4.07
CA ARG A 33 6.81 10.26 -2.89
C ARG A 33 6.24 9.61 -1.64
N THR A 34 7.11 9.19 -0.75
CA THR A 34 6.77 8.71 0.58
C THR A 34 7.46 9.56 1.65
N ILE A 35 6.97 9.53 2.87
CA ILE A 35 7.61 10.20 4.01
C ILE A 35 8.25 9.12 4.87
N PRO A 36 9.59 9.08 4.97
CA PRO A 36 10.28 8.16 5.87
C PRO A 36 9.86 8.41 7.32
N MET A 37 9.81 7.37 8.15
CA MET A 37 9.42 7.50 9.57
C MET A 37 10.36 8.40 10.37
N ALA A 38 11.60 8.58 9.93
CA ALA A 38 12.54 9.53 10.53
C ALA A 38 12.09 10.99 10.36
N GLU A 39 11.41 11.29 9.25
CA GLU A 39 10.90 12.62 8.90
C GLU A 39 9.42 12.80 9.22
N ALA A 40 8.78 11.75 9.76
CA ALA A 40 7.35 11.76 10.07
C ALA A 40 7.02 12.78 11.16
N ASP A 41 5.99 13.58 10.90
CA ASP A 41 5.40 14.44 11.91
C ASP A 41 4.60 13.62 12.95
N GLU A 42 4.14 14.28 13.99
CA GLU A 42 3.37 13.66 15.07
C GLU A 42 2.04 13.06 14.56
N LYS A 43 1.41 13.70 13.58
CA LYS A 43 0.15 13.20 13.01
C LYS A 43 0.37 11.89 12.26
N LEU A 44 1.41 11.81 11.45
CA LEU A 44 1.76 10.60 10.72
C LEU A 44 2.17 9.47 11.68
N ARG A 45 3.00 9.77 12.69
CA ARG A 45 3.41 8.77 13.70
C ARG A 45 2.21 8.17 14.41
N ARG A 46 1.27 8.99 14.88
CA ARG A 46 0.04 8.51 15.51
C ARG A 46 -0.81 7.65 14.58
N ALA A 47 -0.91 8.02 13.32
CA ALA A 47 -1.66 7.23 12.34
C ALA A 47 -1.05 5.85 12.12
N VAL A 48 0.29 5.78 11.97
CA VAL A 48 1.02 4.52 11.79
C VAL A 48 0.95 3.64 13.03
N GLU A 49 1.15 4.20 14.21
CA GLU A 49 1.08 3.45 15.47
C GLU A 49 -0.35 2.99 15.76
N GLY A 50 -1.33 3.88 15.57
CA GLY A 50 -2.73 3.58 15.82
C GLY A 50 -3.26 2.46 14.93
N GLN A 51 -2.91 2.45 13.65
CA GLN A 51 -3.32 1.38 12.76
C GLN A 51 -2.61 0.05 13.11
N LYS A 52 -1.32 0.10 13.42
CA LYS A 52 -0.54 -1.09 13.80
C LYS A 52 -1.10 -1.78 15.06
N ALA A 53 -1.63 -1.02 16.00
CA ALA A 53 -2.23 -1.54 17.22
C ALA A 53 -3.52 -2.36 16.98
N LEU A 54 -4.13 -2.23 15.81
CA LEU A 54 -5.35 -2.96 15.44
C LEU A 54 -5.07 -4.33 14.84
N TYR A 55 -3.82 -4.60 14.46
CA TYR A 55 -3.47 -5.89 13.88
C TYR A 55 -3.25 -6.98 14.91
N PRO A 56 -3.51 -8.24 14.54
CA PRO A 56 -3.08 -9.38 15.33
C PRO A 56 -1.57 -9.32 15.61
N LYS A 57 -1.18 -9.79 16.78
CA LYS A 57 0.24 -9.74 17.24
C LYS A 57 1.20 -10.45 16.29
N GLU A 58 0.71 -11.44 15.57
CA GLU A 58 1.47 -12.24 14.61
C GLU A 58 1.96 -11.43 13.41
N TYR A 59 1.34 -10.26 13.16
CA TYR A 59 1.82 -9.32 12.14
C TYR A 59 2.78 -8.25 12.68
N GLY A 60 3.11 -8.32 13.98
CA GLY A 60 3.97 -7.33 14.63
C GLY A 60 5.43 -7.41 14.18
N ASP A 61 5.90 -8.60 13.85
CA ASP A 61 7.27 -8.84 13.44
C ASP A 61 7.40 -8.83 11.92
N PRO A 62 8.33 -8.07 11.33
CA PRO A 62 8.55 -8.06 9.90
C PRO A 62 9.04 -9.44 9.43
N VAL A 63 8.40 -9.97 8.41
CA VAL A 63 8.77 -11.26 7.81
C VAL A 63 10.08 -11.13 7.01
N HIS A 64 10.33 -9.94 6.46
CA HIS A 64 11.54 -9.62 5.72
C HIS A 64 12.36 -8.56 6.44
N PRO A 65 13.71 -8.72 6.53
CA PRO A 65 14.59 -7.72 7.15
C PRO A 65 14.53 -6.34 6.48
N ASP A 66 14.22 -6.31 5.18
CA ASP A 66 14.18 -5.10 4.36
C ASP A 66 12.88 -4.30 4.52
N ASP A 67 11.88 -4.87 5.20
CA ASP A 67 10.59 -4.18 5.41
C ASP A 67 10.68 -3.01 6.39
N ALA A 68 11.81 -2.87 7.09
CA ALA A 68 12.00 -1.85 8.13
C ALA A 68 12.16 -0.41 7.59
N GLY A 69 12.30 -0.20 6.29
CA GLY A 69 12.55 1.14 5.77
C GLY A 69 12.24 1.37 4.30
N GLY A 70 11.67 0.37 3.63
CA GLY A 70 11.48 0.42 2.19
C GLY A 70 10.08 0.74 1.69
N ALA A 71 9.89 0.47 0.43
CA ALA A 71 8.63 0.56 -0.27
C ALA A 71 7.62 -0.43 0.33
N SER A 72 6.72 0.07 1.14
CA SER A 72 5.64 -0.74 1.72
C SER A 72 4.29 -0.13 1.37
N ILE A 73 3.24 -0.93 1.46
CA ILE A 73 1.88 -0.45 1.28
C ILE A 73 1.54 0.64 2.32
N VAL A 74 2.07 0.57 3.53
CA VAL A 74 1.94 1.62 4.54
C VAL A 74 2.70 2.87 4.10
N GLY A 75 3.94 2.70 3.63
CA GLY A 75 4.77 3.79 3.09
C GLY A 75 4.06 4.57 1.99
N ALA A 76 3.36 3.90 1.10
CA ALA A 76 2.61 4.52 0.00
C ALA A 76 1.48 5.46 0.47
N HIS A 77 1.03 5.34 1.71
CA HIS A 77 -0.05 6.16 2.28
C HIS A 77 0.45 7.29 3.20
N THR A 78 1.75 7.43 3.40
CA THR A 78 2.33 8.39 4.37
C THR A 78 2.01 9.85 4.09
N LEU A 79 1.72 10.22 2.85
CA LEU A 79 1.31 11.58 2.49
C LEU A 79 -0.08 11.98 3.04
N LEU A 80 -0.92 11.01 3.37
CA LEU A 80 -2.29 11.20 3.83
C LEU A 80 -2.55 10.41 5.12
N PRO A 81 -2.05 10.89 6.28
CA PRO A 81 -2.11 10.14 7.55
C PRO A 81 -3.51 9.68 7.97
N GLU A 82 -4.53 10.48 7.72
CA GLU A 82 -5.91 10.09 8.02
C GLU A 82 -6.40 8.95 7.11
N ALA A 83 -6.13 9.05 5.81
CA ALA A 83 -6.47 7.99 4.87
C ALA A 83 -5.71 6.70 5.21
N LEU A 84 -4.43 6.81 5.56
CA LEU A 84 -3.63 5.71 6.07
C LEU A 84 -4.32 5.02 7.24
N TYR A 85 -4.62 5.79 8.30
CA TYR A 85 -5.23 5.23 9.51
C TYR A 85 -6.55 4.51 9.20
N HIS A 86 -7.47 5.16 8.50
CA HIS A 86 -8.80 4.58 8.25
C HIS A 86 -8.78 3.38 7.30
N SER A 87 -7.93 3.38 6.28
CA SER A 87 -7.78 2.24 5.36
C SER A 87 -7.27 1.00 6.10
N PHE A 88 -6.23 1.17 6.90
CA PHE A 88 -5.63 0.05 7.64
C PHE A 88 -6.44 -0.32 8.89
N ALA A 89 -7.18 0.62 9.49
CA ALA A 89 -8.13 0.30 10.56
C ALA A 89 -9.25 -0.62 10.08
N THR A 90 -9.73 -0.42 8.84
CA THR A 90 -10.70 -1.33 8.23
C THR A 90 -10.15 -2.74 8.12
N PHE A 91 -8.90 -2.89 7.65
CA PHE A 91 -8.26 -4.20 7.60
C PHE A 91 -8.09 -4.81 9.00
N GLY A 92 -7.64 -4.03 9.97
CA GLY A 92 -7.52 -4.46 11.37
C GLY A 92 -8.84 -4.98 11.94
N ALA A 93 -9.95 -4.29 11.65
CA ALA A 93 -11.28 -4.72 12.07
C ALA A 93 -11.70 -6.05 11.41
N LEU A 94 -11.40 -6.23 10.12
CA LEU A 94 -11.67 -7.47 9.38
C LEU A 94 -10.83 -8.65 9.87
N MET A 95 -9.67 -8.40 10.43
CA MET A 95 -8.75 -9.41 10.96
C MET A 95 -8.90 -9.61 12.48
N SER A 96 -9.87 -8.96 13.11
CA SER A 96 -10.09 -9.05 14.55
C SER A 96 -10.36 -10.49 15.01
N PRO A 97 -9.69 -10.95 16.08
CA PRO A 97 -9.95 -12.27 16.66
C PRO A 97 -11.33 -12.38 17.32
N GLU A 98 -12.03 -11.26 17.52
CA GLU A 98 -13.39 -11.21 18.08
C GLU A 98 -14.46 -11.55 17.06
N LEU A 99 -14.12 -11.61 15.78
CA LEU A 99 -15.06 -12.02 14.74
C LEU A 99 -15.34 -13.52 14.83
N PRO A 100 -16.53 -13.97 14.37
CA PRO A 100 -16.92 -15.38 14.41
C PRO A 100 -16.19 -16.24 13.36
N LEU A 101 -14.96 -15.86 13.00
CA LEU A 101 -14.09 -16.55 12.06
C LEU A 101 -12.81 -16.95 12.78
N SER A 102 -12.39 -18.18 12.56
CA SER A 102 -11.08 -18.62 13.03
C SER A 102 -9.96 -17.95 12.22
N ARG A 103 -8.78 -17.81 12.80
CA ARG A 103 -7.60 -17.30 12.12
C ARG A 103 -7.36 -17.98 10.77
N ARG A 104 -7.50 -19.31 10.73
CA ARG A 104 -7.37 -20.07 9.48
C ARG A 104 -8.35 -19.61 8.40
N GLN A 105 -9.60 -19.30 8.77
CA GLN A 105 -10.59 -18.79 7.82
C GLN A 105 -10.24 -17.40 7.33
N HIS A 106 -9.74 -16.51 8.21
CA HIS A 106 -9.24 -15.20 7.80
C HIS A 106 -8.12 -15.32 6.75
N GLU A 107 -7.13 -16.16 7.01
CA GLU A 107 -6.01 -16.38 6.08
C GLU A 107 -6.46 -16.99 4.75
N MET A 108 -7.41 -17.92 4.77
CA MET A 108 -7.96 -18.49 3.54
C MET A 108 -8.70 -17.44 2.71
N ILE A 109 -9.48 -16.55 3.34
CA ILE A 109 -10.20 -15.47 2.65
C ILE A 109 -9.20 -14.48 2.03
N THR A 110 -8.24 -14.01 2.81
CA THR A 110 -7.24 -13.04 2.31
C THR A 110 -6.39 -13.63 1.19
N THR A 111 -6.02 -14.89 1.29
CA THR A 111 -5.30 -15.61 0.22
C THR A 111 -6.14 -15.68 -1.06
N MET A 112 -7.41 -16.04 -0.94
CA MET A 112 -8.29 -16.09 -2.11
C MET A 112 -8.50 -14.73 -2.76
N VAL A 113 -8.63 -13.67 -1.97
CA VAL A 113 -8.69 -12.28 -2.48
C VAL A 113 -7.41 -11.93 -3.25
N SER A 114 -6.26 -12.24 -2.71
CA SER A 114 -4.96 -11.97 -3.35
C SER A 114 -4.80 -12.74 -4.65
N VAL A 115 -5.15 -14.03 -4.67
CA VAL A 115 -5.11 -14.86 -5.88
C VAL A 115 -6.04 -14.32 -6.95
N THR A 116 -7.29 -13.97 -6.57
CA THR A 116 -8.29 -13.45 -7.50
C THR A 116 -7.84 -12.12 -8.12
N ASN A 117 -7.24 -11.26 -7.31
CA ASN A 117 -6.70 -9.98 -7.74
C ASN A 117 -5.33 -10.08 -8.44
N ARG A 118 -4.76 -11.29 -8.54
CA ARG A 118 -3.41 -11.52 -9.08
C ARG A 118 -2.34 -10.67 -8.40
N CYS A 119 -2.46 -10.49 -7.09
CA CYS A 119 -1.43 -9.81 -6.30
C CYS A 119 -0.15 -10.65 -6.30
N GLN A 120 0.97 -9.99 -6.57
CA GLN A 120 2.32 -10.62 -6.51
C GLN A 120 3.01 -10.37 -5.17
N TYR A 121 2.28 -9.79 -4.22
CA TYR A 121 2.84 -9.33 -2.95
C TYR A 121 2.57 -10.37 -1.86
#